data_f7cc7fdb14a30044ad5bf31c287fde69
#
_entry.id   f7cc7fdb14a30044ad5bf31c287fde69
#
_cell.length_a   1.000
_cell.length_b   1.000
_cell.length_c   1.000
_cell.angle_alpha   90.00
_cell.angle_beta   90.00
_cell.angle_gamma   90.00
#
_symmetry.space_group_name_H-M   'P 1'
#
loop_
_entity.id
_entity.type
_entity.pdbx_description
1 polymer ?
#
loop_
_entity_poly.entity_id
_entity_poly.type
_entity_poly.pdbx_seq_one_letter_code
_entity_poly.pdbx_strand_id
1 'polypeptide(L)'
;MVRADIIDCVDRILRVYSGNMRLPFGGKQLLFVGDVFQLEPVVPSDQKEILSLFYASPFFFSARVFKDINLVPIELQKVYRQTDSVFINILDRIRNNAARKQELDTLNGRYFPSFEPQNEDMYITLATRRDQVDFINEKKLAELPGEEYVSVGKIEGDFPESSLPTQLNLSIKEQAQVIFIDNDYERRWVNGTIGMVSGIDENGNVYVLLESGVEHLVEPTSWRNYKYKYNEKEKRIEEEIVGTFEQLPIRLAWAITVHKSQGLTFSRVVVDLTGGVFAGGQTYVALSRCTSLEGLVLKSKISSRDIVIRKEIVEFSQIFNNQALIEKSIKESEAELQYGRAAQGFRQGNMKEAVEAFAAAVSKRNELDNPMVQRLLRLKLQALNSQKAQIKALREELHSLRETQKEYAHEYYLMGNECITKAHDANAAIRCFDKALNLNPNYVEAWVRKGVTLLDIGEDYDAQVCLNKAVKLSPKSFKARYNRGKCLLKLKYYDEAILDFQQAVSIKPKHAASHEYLAEGFRAIGEDELAQRHQDIADALRGGEDI
;
A
#
# COMPACT_ATOMS: atom_id res chain seq x y z
N MET A 1 -19.40 10.19 20.80
CA MET A 1 -17.97 9.81 20.84
C MET A 1 -17.88 8.28 20.91
N VAL A 2 -16.82 7.67 20.35
CA VAL A 2 -16.60 6.21 20.41
C VAL A 2 -16.11 5.80 21.79
N ARG A 3 -16.60 4.65 22.33
CA ARG A 3 -16.22 4.12 23.63
C ARG A 3 -14.87 3.37 23.57
N ALA A 4 -14.21 3.25 24.73
CA ALA A 4 -12.94 2.54 24.87
C ALA A 4 -13.02 1.06 24.44
N ASP A 5 -14.08 0.36 24.82
CA ASP A 5 -14.31 -1.05 24.48
C ASP A 5 -14.46 -1.28 22.98
N ILE A 6 -15.09 -0.32 22.26
CA ILE A 6 -15.22 -0.38 20.81
C ILE A 6 -13.86 -0.23 20.13
N ILE A 7 -12.96 0.63 20.65
CA ILE A 7 -11.59 0.76 20.12
C ILE A 7 -10.80 -0.55 20.29
N ASP A 8 -10.89 -1.19 21.45
CA ASP A 8 -10.23 -2.48 21.66
C ASP A 8 -10.84 -3.59 20.79
N CYS A 9 -12.14 -3.53 20.50
CA CYS A 9 -12.80 -4.41 19.53
C CYS A 9 -12.25 -4.18 18.11
N VAL A 10 -12.11 -2.92 17.69
CA VAL A 10 -11.50 -2.56 16.40
C VAL A 10 -10.06 -3.06 16.31
N ASP A 11 -9.25 -2.89 17.40
CA ASP A 11 -7.90 -3.43 17.45
C ASP A 11 -7.90 -4.94 17.20
N ARG A 12 -8.75 -5.68 17.93
CA ARG A 12 -8.83 -7.14 17.79
C ARG A 12 -9.25 -7.57 16.37
N ILE A 13 -10.26 -6.92 15.80
CA ILE A 13 -10.73 -7.20 14.44
C ILE A 13 -9.59 -6.97 13.44
N LEU A 14 -8.91 -5.82 13.51
CA LEU A 14 -7.82 -5.49 12.61
C LEU A 14 -6.64 -6.46 12.74
N ARG A 15 -6.29 -6.91 13.95
CA ARG A 15 -5.25 -7.95 14.16
C ARG A 15 -5.63 -9.26 13.47
N VAL A 16 -6.88 -9.71 13.61
CA VAL A 16 -7.37 -10.96 12.99
C VAL A 16 -7.32 -10.86 11.47
N TYR A 17 -7.94 -9.82 10.89
CA TYR A 17 -8.06 -9.72 9.43
C TYR A 17 -6.77 -9.33 8.72
N SER A 18 -5.82 -8.68 9.40
CA SER A 18 -4.48 -8.45 8.84
C SER A 18 -3.55 -9.68 8.95
N GLY A 19 -3.98 -10.72 9.69
CA GLY A 19 -3.12 -11.86 10.03
C GLY A 19 -1.96 -11.51 10.97
N ASN A 20 -2.00 -10.33 11.61
CA ASN A 20 -0.93 -9.83 12.46
C ASN A 20 -1.42 -9.62 13.90
N MET A 21 -1.43 -10.69 14.68
CA MET A 21 -1.87 -10.67 16.08
C MET A 21 -0.91 -9.93 17.02
N ARG A 22 0.31 -9.61 16.59
CA ARG A 22 1.37 -9.07 17.47
C ARG A 22 1.36 -7.54 17.54
N LEU A 23 1.08 -6.88 16.42
CA LEU A 23 1.09 -5.42 16.36
C LEU A 23 -0.30 -4.86 16.68
N PRO A 24 -0.37 -3.76 17.45
CA PRO A 24 -1.60 -3.01 17.66
C PRO A 24 -2.27 -2.68 16.32
N PHE A 25 -3.60 -2.80 16.28
CA PHE A 25 -4.42 -2.62 15.07
C PHE A 25 -3.95 -3.44 13.86
N GLY A 26 -3.28 -4.58 14.10
CA GLY A 26 -2.70 -5.40 13.03
C GLY A 26 -1.57 -4.73 12.26
N GLY A 27 -0.97 -3.68 12.81
CA GLY A 27 0.05 -2.86 12.15
C GLY A 27 -0.52 -1.83 11.17
N LYS A 28 -1.82 -1.53 11.24
CA LYS A 28 -2.45 -0.45 10.45
C LYS A 28 -2.27 0.90 11.13
N GLN A 29 -2.05 1.93 10.35
CA GLN A 29 -2.09 3.31 10.82
C GLN A 29 -3.55 3.76 10.96
N LEU A 30 -3.88 4.39 12.09
CA LEU A 30 -5.22 4.91 12.36
C LEU A 30 -5.18 6.43 12.54
N LEU A 31 -6.16 7.08 11.96
CA LEU A 31 -6.43 8.50 12.16
C LEU A 31 -7.78 8.62 12.86
N PHE A 32 -7.78 9.19 14.08
CA PHE A 32 -8.98 9.53 14.81
C PHE A 32 -9.29 11.01 14.55
N VAL A 33 -10.51 11.30 14.11
CA VAL A 33 -11.00 12.66 13.86
C VAL A 33 -12.22 12.90 14.72
N GLY A 34 -12.23 14.02 15.47
CA GLY A 34 -13.36 14.37 16.32
C GLY A 34 -13.02 15.51 17.28
N ASP A 35 -13.94 15.77 18.22
CA ASP A 35 -13.77 16.77 19.27
C ASP A 35 -14.13 16.15 20.61
N VAL A 36 -13.13 16.01 21.49
CA VAL A 36 -13.30 15.37 22.82
C VAL A 36 -14.10 16.22 23.79
N PHE A 37 -14.21 17.52 23.56
CA PHE A 37 -15.00 18.44 24.37
C PHE A 37 -16.48 18.48 24.02
N GLN A 38 -16.88 17.82 22.90
CA GLN A 38 -18.28 17.62 22.58
C GLN A 38 -18.88 16.52 23.43
N LEU A 39 -20.03 15.96 23.02
CA LEU A 39 -20.77 14.99 23.81
C LEU A 39 -19.94 13.75 24.15
N GLU A 40 -20.01 13.37 25.42
CA GLU A 40 -19.41 12.14 25.93
C GLU A 40 -20.04 10.87 25.30
N PRO A 41 -19.31 9.71 25.32
CA PRO A 41 -19.86 8.46 24.83
C PRO A 41 -21.10 8.07 25.64
N VAL A 42 -22.14 7.61 24.94
CA VAL A 42 -23.34 7.06 25.61
C VAL A 42 -23.02 5.68 26.17
N VAL A 43 -23.21 5.51 27.48
CA VAL A 43 -23.06 4.24 28.18
C VAL A 43 -24.42 3.88 28.79
N PRO A 44 -25.09 2.81 28.30
CA PRO A 44 -26.30 2.30 28.92
C PRO A 44 -26.07 1.95 30.40
N SER A 45 -27.11 2.14 31.22
CA SER A 45 -26.99 1.97 32.67
C SER A 45 -26.56 0.57 33.10
N ASP A 46 -27.03 -0.45 32.39
CA ASP A 46 -26.70 -1.86 32.58
C ASP A 46 -25.24 -2.21 32.24
N GLN A 47 -24.58 -1.40 31.40
CA GLN A 47 -23.19 -1.60 30.97
C GLN A 47 -22.18 -0.80 31.79
N LYS A 48 -22.63 0.21 32.52
CA LYS A 48 -21.77 1.15 33.24
C LYS A 48 -20.87 0.47 34.26
N GLU A 49 -21.42 -0.41 35.07
CA GLU A 49 -20.67 -1.16 36.09
C GLU A 49 -19.62 -2.08 35.43
N ILE A 50 -20.04 -2.82 34.40
CA ILE A 50 -19.15 -3.74 33.69
C ILE A 50 -17.98 -2.99 33.04
N LEU A 51 -18.22 -1.87 32.35
CA LEU A 51 -17.17 -1.09 31.72
C LEU A 51 -16.19 -0.52 32.73
N SER A 52 -16.66 -0.09 33.92
CA SER A 52 -15.81 0.47 34.98
C SER A 52 -14.82 -0.53 35.57
N LEU A 53 -15.10 -1.85 35.48
CA LEU A 53 -14.15 -2.90 35.86
C LEU A 53 -12.94 -3.01 34.95
N PHE A 54 -13.09 -2.57 33.71
CA PHE A 54 -12.11 -2.81 32.67
C PHE A 54 -11.42 -1.55 32.16
N TYR A 55 -12.06 -0.39 32.26
CA TYR A 55 -11.60 0.89 31.71
C TYR A 55 -11.66 2.00 32.77
N ALA A 56 -10.63 2.82 32.84
CA ALA A 56 -10.58 3.97 33.74
C ALA A 56 -11.67 5.00 33.42
N SER A 57 -12.08 5.10 32.15
CA SER A 57 -13.17 5.93 31.66
C SER A 57 -13.80 5.35 30.41
N PRO A 58 -15.02 5.76 30.03
CA PRO A 58 -15.64 5.31 28.78
C PRO A 58 -15.04 5.92 27.51
N PHE A 59 -14.17 6.91 27.63
CA PHE A 59 -13.59 7.63 26.50
C PHE A 59 -12.63 6.75 25.71
N PHE A 60 -12.57 6.95 24.39
CA PHE A 60 -11.75 6.16 23.48
C PHE A 60 -10.27 6.08 23.89
N PHE A 61 -9.72 7.18 24.43
CA PHE A 61 -8.32 7.23 24.88
C PHE A 61 -8.01 6.39 26.11
N SER A 62 -9.03 5.83 26.78
CA SER A 62 -8.87 4.85 27.86
C SER A 62 -8.82 3.40 27.36
N ALA A 63 -8.86 3.15 26.04
CA ALA A 63 -8.74 1.82 25.47
C ALA A 63 -7.38 1.20 25.84
N ARG A 64 -7.37 -0.12 26.05
CA ARG A 64 -6.18 -0.85 26.51
C ARG A 64 -5.06 -0.86 25.49
N VAL A 65 -5.41 -0.85 24.20
CA VAL A 65 -4.44 -0.83 23.09
C VAL A 65 -3.50 0.37 23.17
N PHE A 66 -3.92 1.50 23.76
CA PHE A 66 -3.07 2.68 23.91
C PHE A 66 -2.00 2.56 25.02
N LYS A 67 -1.93 1.41 25.72
CA LYS A 67 -0.76 1.08 26.55
C LYS A 67 0.43 0.63 25.73
N ASP A 68 0.17 0.10 24.53
CA ASP A 68 1.17 -0.47 23.64
C ASP A 68 1.60 0.49 22.51
N ILE A 69 0.88 1.59 22.31
CA ILE A 69 1.16 2.61 21.28
C ILE A 69 0.98 4.02 21.84
N ASN A 70 1.71 4.97 21.24
CA ASN A 70 1.54 6.38 21.56
C ASN A 70 0.39 6.97 20.72
N LEU A 71 -0.57 7.58 21.40
CA LEU A 71 -1.57 8.44 20.78
C LEU A 71 -0.99 9.86 20.71
N VAL A 72 -0.97 10.45 19.51
CA VAL A 72 -0.42 11.80 19.25
C VAL A 72 -1.58 12.73 18.91
N PRO A 73 -2.17 13.43 19.89
CA PRO A 73 -3.28 14.31 19.63
C PRO A 73 -2.81 15.67 19.11
N ILE A 74 -3.34 16.04 17.94
CA ILE A 74 -3.11 17.33 17.28
C ILE A 74 -4.41 18.09 17.27
N GLU A 75 -4.43 19.26 17.88
CA GLU A 75 -5.57 20.16 17.89
C GLU A 75 -5.46 21.19 16.78
N LEU A 76 -6.51 21.27 15.96
CA LEU A 76 -6.62 22.29 14.93
C LEU A 76 -6.96 23.65 15.59
N GLN A 77 -6.19 24.69 15.26
CA GLN A 77 -6.26 25.99 15.93
C GLN A 77 -7.21 26.98 15.25
N LYS A 78 -7.49 26.81 13.95
CA LYS A 78 -8.30 27.77 13.18
C LYS A 78 -9.77 27.38 13.19
N VAL A 79 -10.61 28.31 13.62
CA VAL A 79 -12.06 28.17 13.61
C VAL A 79 -12.61 28.78 12.31
N TYR A 80 -13.48 28.02 11.62
CA TYR A 80 -14.11 28.43 10.35
C TYR A 80 -15.62 28.60 10.44
N ARG A 81 -16.29 28.05 11.46
CA ARG A 81 -17.74 28.08 11.61
C ARG A 81 -18.24 29.44 12.08
N GLN A 82 -17.56 30.06 13.04
CA GLN A 82 -17.87 31.34 13.59
C GLN A 82 -16.92 32.39 13.03
N THR A 83 -17.44 33.61 12.77
CA THR A 83 -16.66 34.77 12.31
C THR A 83 -16.50 35.82 13.40
N ASP A 84 -17.39 35.82 14.42
CA ASP A 84 -17.35 36.74 15.54
C ASP A 84 -16.29 36.32 16.56
N SER A 85 -15.26 37.13 16.71
CA SER A 85 -14.14 36.88 17.61
C SER A 85 -14.54 36.85 19.10
N VAL A 86 -15.56 37.65 19.50
CA VAL A 86 -16.08 37.63 20.86
C VAL A 86 -16.76 36.32 21.16
N PHE A 87 -17.59 35.85 20.24
CA PHE A 87 -18.29 34.58 20.38
C PHE A 87 -17.33 33.38 20.35
N ILE A 88 -16.32 33.38 19.46
CA ILE A 88 -15.27 32.39 19.42
C ILE A 88 -14.56 32.30 20.79
N ASN A 89 -14.18 33.42 21.38
CA ASN A 89 -13.52 33.45 22.67
C ASN A 89 -14.43 32.88 23.78
N ILE A 90 -15.72 33.26 23.81
CA ILE A 90 -16.69 32.72 24.75
C ILE A 90 -16.79 31.20 24.62
N LEU A 91 -16.92 30.69 23.41
CA LEU A 91 -16.99 29.26 23.14
C LEU A 91 -15.72 28.51 23.58
N ASP A 92 -14.54 29.06 23.33
CA ASP A 92 -13.27 28.48 23.77
C ASP A 92 -13.18 28.43 25.31
N ARG A 93 -13.60 29.51 26.00
CA ARG A 93 -13.65 29.54 27.46
C ARG A 93 -14.62 28.52 28.05
N ILE A 94 -15.81 28.38 27.45
CA ILE A 94 -16.79 27.35 27.84
C ILE A 94 -16.23 25.94 27.60
N ARG A 95 -15.64 25.73 26.45
CA ARG A 95 -15.02 24.47 26.06
C ARG A 95 -13.95 24.02 27.07
N ASN A 96 -13.14 24.95 27.55
CA ASN A 96 -12.03 24.66 28.47
C ASN A 96 -12.43 24.79 29.95
N ASN A 97 -13.72 24.95 30.29
CA ASN A 97 -14.21 25.21 31.64
C ASN A 97 -13.52 26.42 32.32
N ALA A 98 -13.18 27.41 31.53
CA ALA A 98 -12.47 28.62 31.95
C ALA A 98 -13.32 29.89 31.80
N ALA A 99 -14.63 29.75 31.56
CA ALA A 99 -15.55 30.87 31.42
C ALA A 99 -15.67 31.62 32.74
N ARG A 100 -15.40 32.90 32.70
CA ARG A 100 -15.51 33.83 33.84
C ARG A 100 -16.87 34.53 33.82
N LYS A 101 -17.15 35.30 34.86
CA LYS A 101 -18.39 36.06 34.99
C LYS A 101 -18.64 36.96 33.78
N GLN A 102 -17.62 37.60 33.22
CA GLN A 102 -17.75 38.52 32.09
C GLN A 102 -18.24 37.78 30.82
N GLU A 103 -17.67 36.64 30.47
CA GLU A 103 -18.10 35.83 29.31
C GLU A 103 -19.53 35.32 29.50
N LEU A 104 -19.87 34.88 30.72
CA LEU A 104 -21.23 34.43 31.05
C LEU A 104 -22.23 35.58 31.03
N ASP A 105 -21.88 36.76 31.52
CA ASP A 105 -22.75 37.96 31.47
C ASP A 105 -22.99 38.42 30.01
N THR A 106 -21.95 38.39 29.16
CA THR A 106 -22.08 38.68 27.72
C THR A 106 -23.01 37.66 27.05
N LEU A 107 -22.83 36.39 27.31
CA LEU A 107 -23.68 35.33 26.76
C LEU A 107 -25.12 35.44 27.28
N ASN A 108 -25.30 35.71 28.57
CA ASN A 108 -26.61 35.93 29.20
C ASN A 108 -27.29 37.23 28.77
N GLY A 109 -26.60 38.14 28.10
CA GLY A 109 -27.21 39.25 27.38
C GLY A 109 -28.16 38.79 26.26
N ARG A 110 -28.06 37.52 25.83
CA ARG A 110 -28.97 36.89 24.87
C ARG A 110 -30.13 36.13 25.52
N TYR A 111 -30.37 36.30 26.82
CA TYR A 111 -31.46 35.67 27.57
C TYR A 111 -32.78 36.38 27.30
N PHE A 112 -33.68 35.71 26.57
CA PHE A 112 -35.02 36.17 26.24
C PHE A 112 -36.01 35.02 26.50
N PRO A 113 -36.50 34.82 27.72
CA PRO A 113 -37.32 33.66 28.09
C PRO A 113 -38.66 33.60 27.37
N SER A 114 -39.23 34.74 27.04
CA SER A 114 -40.51 34.87 26.33
C SER A 114 -40.35 34.97 24.81
N PHE A 115 -39.14 34.76 24.27
CA PHE A 115 -38.93 34.83 22.82
C PHE A 115 -39.63 33.68 22.13
N GLU A 116 -40.55 34.00 21.22
CA GLU A 116 -41.18 33.04 20.35
C GLU A 116 -40.88 33.45 18.90
N PRO A 117 -40.09 32.64 18.17
CA PRO A 117 -39.75 32.95 16.78
C PRO A 117 -40.97 32.82 15.88
N GLN A 118 -41.08 33.72 14.90
CA GLN A 118 -42.00 33.53 13.78
C GLN A 118 -41.48 32.44 12.87
N ASN A 119 -42.36 31.77 12.11
CA ASN A 119 -41.95 30.67 11.24
C ASN A 119 -40.97 31.12 10.15
N GLU A 120 -41.14 32.36 9.61
CA GLU A 120 -40.27 32.94 8.60
C GLU A 120 -38.83 33.17 9.11
N ASP A 121 -38.66 33.30 10.41
CA ASP A 121 -37.34 33.52 11.01
C ASP A 121 -36.45 32.27 10.99
N MET A 122 -37.01 31.10 10.77
CA MET A 122 -36.31 29.78 10.71
C MET A 122 -35.39 29.51 11.91
N TYR A 123 -35.77 29.98 13.11
CA TYR A 123 -35.05 29.60 14.33
C TYR A 123 -35.25 28.13 14.63
N ILE A 124 -34.16 27.46 15.03
CA ILE A 124 -34.22 26.09 15.54
C ILE A 124 -33.99 26.05 17.05
N THR A 125 -34.85 25.38 17.81
CA THR A 125 -34.70 25.23 19.25
C THR A 125 -33.85 23.98 19.54
N LEU A 126 -32.76 24.15 20.27
CA LEU A 126 -31.91 23.06 20.76
C LEU A 126 -32.26 22.77 22.21
N ALA A 127 -32.86 21.59 22.46
CA ALA A 127 -33.25 21.18 23.80
C ALA A 127 -32.45 19.95 24.27
N THR A 128 -32.32 19.78 25.58
CA THR A 128 -31.56 18.67 26.16
C THR A 128 -32.31 17.34 26.15
N ARG A 129 -33.65 17.38 26.14
CA ARG A 129 -34.53 16.22 26.28
C ARG A 129 -35.40 15.98 25.04
N ARG A 130 -35.65 14.71 24.73
CA ARG A 130 -36.44 14.32 23.56
C ARG A 130 -37.92 14.67 23.74
N ASP A 131 -38.50 14.41 24.92
CA ASP A 131 -39.90 14.75 25.22
C ASP A 131 -40.22 16.24 25.03
N GLN A 132 -39.27 17.12 25.39
CA GLN A 132 -39.41 18.54 25.16
C GLN A 132 -39.42 18.91 23.67
N VAL A 133 -38.54 18.26 22.88
CA VAL A 133 -38.47 18.43 21.42
C VAL A 133 -39.76 17.99 20.75
N ASP A 134 -40.24 16.80 21.10
CA ASP A 134 -41.47 16.22 20.54
C ASP A 134 -42.64 17.13 20.85
N PHE A 135 -42.78 17.61 22.11
CA PHE A 135 -43.85 18.54 22.50
C PHE A 135 -43.82 19.85 21.73
N ILE A 136 -42.63 20.47 21.52
CA ILE A 136 -42.49 21.72 20.76
C ILE A 136 -42.93 21.50 19.31
N ASN A 137 -42.47 20.45 18.66
CA ASN A 137 -42.76 20.16 17.27
C ASN A 137 -44.25 19.84 17.07
N GLU A 138 -44.85 19.00 17.92
CA GLU A 138 -46.27 18.69 17.86
C GLU A 138 -47.15 19.93 18.09
N LYS A 139 -46.84 20.74 19.11
CA LYS A 139 -47.55 21.97 19.39
C LYS A 139 -47.51 22.93 18.20
N LYS A 140 -46.31 23.15 17.63
CA LYS A 140 -46.12 24.07 16.49
C LYS A 140 -46.84 23.55 15.24
N LEU A 141 -46.82 22.25 14.98
CA LEU A 141 -47.57 21.66 13.87
C LEU A 141 -49.08 21.83 14.05
N ALA A 142 -49.58 21.62 15.27
CA ALA A 142 -51.01 21.80 15.57
C ALA A 142 -51.47 23.24 15.42
N GLU A 143 -50.63 24.24 15.75
CA GLU A 143 -50.90 25.68 15.63
C GLU A 143 -50.97 26.16 14.16
N LEU A 144 -50.40 25.42 13.19
CA LEU A 144 -50.45 25.77 11.79
C LEU A 144 -51.86 25.58 11.21
N PRO A 145 -52.32 26.50 10.36
CA PRO A 145 -53.55 26.35 9.61
C PRO A 145 -53.44 25.24 8.56
N GLY A 146 -54.58 24.82 7.99
CA GLY A 146 -54.63 23.86 6.90
C GLY A 146 -54.70 22.40 7.34
N GLU A 147 -54.87 21.52 6.36
CA GLU A 147 -54.98 20.09 6.56
C GLU A 147 -53.63 19.45 6.77
N GLU A 148 -53.61 18.42 7.60
CA GLU A 148 -52.41 17.63 7.87
C GLU A 148 -52.23 16.58 6.76
N TYR A 149 -51.08 16.59 6.12
CA TYR A 149 -50.63 15.57 5.18
C TYR A 149 -49.77 14.56 5.88
N VAL A 150 -50.07 13.26 5.72
CA VAL A 150 -49.29 12.18 6.30
C VAL A 150 -48.58 11.42 5.18
N SER A 151 -47.27 11.61 5.09
CA SER A 151 -46.44 10.80 4.22
C SER A 151 -46.15 9.47 4.91
N VAL A 152 -46.60 8.37 4.28
CA VAL A 152 -46.41 7.01 4.81
C VAL A 152 -45.18 6.37 4.19
N GLY A 153 -44.17 6.10 5.01
CA GLY A 153 -42.96 5.43 4.58
C GLY A 153 -43.21 3.93 4.27
N LYS A 154 -42.38 3.40 3.41
CA LYS A 154 -42.44 1.97 3.01
C LYS A 154 -41.24 1.24 3.60
N ILE A 155 -41.49 0.11 4.26
CA ILE A 155 -40.48 -0.81 4.75
C ILE A 155 -40.57 -2.08 3.93
N GLU A 156 -39.45 -2.52 3.36
CA GLU A 156 -39.28 -3.80 2.71
C GLU A 156 -38.19 -4.61 3.40
N GLY A 157 -38.47 -5.88 3.68
CA GLY A 157 -37.51 -6.75 4.38
C GLY A 157 -37.33 -6.42 5.86
N ASP A 158 -36.13 -6.62 6.38
CA ASP A 158 -35.78 -6.40 7.81
C ASP A 158 -35.18 -5.00 8.00
N PHE A 159 -36.03 -4.07 8.46
CA PHE A 159 -35.57 -2.72 8.84
C PHE A 159 -36.15 -2.35 10.21
N PRO A 160 -35.39 -2.42 11.30
CA PRO A 160 -35.89 -2.17 12.65
C PRO A 160 -36.43 -0.75 12.83
N GLU A 161 -37.57 -0.59 13.50
CA GLU A 161 -38.16 0.72 13.77
C GLU A 161 -37.22 1.66 14.55
N SER A 162 -36.40 1.10 15.46
CA SER A 162 -35.41 1.87 16.21
C SER A 162 -34.31 2.49 15.34
N SER A 163 -34.14 1.99 14.10
CA SER A 163 -33.13 2.44 13.13
C SER A 163 -33.71 3.39 12.07
N LEU A 164 -35.02 3.68 12.12
CA LEU A 164 -35.65 4.57 11.15
C LEU A 164 -35.04 5.98 11.21
N PRO A 165 -34.52 6.50 10.09
CA PRO A 165 -33.93 7.84 10.03
C PRO A 165 -34.96 8.95 10.26
N THR A 166 -36.22 8.74 9.87
CA THR A 166 -37.37 9.62 10.14
C THR A 166 -38.59 8.80 10.59
N GLN A 167 -39.74 9.45 10.82
CA GLN A 167 -40.96 8.78 11.23
C GLN A 167 -41.52 7.94 10.07
N LEU A 168 -42.07 6.76 10.40
CA LEU A 168 -42.78 5.93 9.41
C LEU A 168 -43.98 6.68 8.84
N ASN A 169 -44.78 7.30 9.71
CA ASN A 169 -45.86 8.20 9.35
C ASN A 169 -45.42 9.63 9.65
N LEU A 170 -44.95 10.33 8.63
CA LEU A 170 -44.46 11.70 8.77
C LEU A 170 -45.58 12.68 8.53
N SER A 171 -46.09 13.31 9.62
CA SER A 171 -47.09 14.35 9.58
C SER A 171 -46.48 15.71 9.31
N ILE A 172 -46.97 16.40 8.26
CA ILE A 172 -46.53 17.73 7.88
C ILE A 172 -47.71 18.60 7.43
N LYS A 173 -47.55 19.88 7.46
CA LYS A 173 -48.48 20.88 6.90
C LYS A 173 -47.73 21.90 6.06
N GLU A 174 -48.43 22.64 5.23
CA GLU A 174 -47.86 23.86 4.66
C GLU A 174 -47.37 24.80 5.77
N GLN A 175 -46.27 25.48 5.53
CA GLN A 175 -45.53 26.34 6.49
C GLN A 175 -44.86 25.56 7.63
N ALA A 176 -44.83 24.22 7.60
CA ALA A 176 -44.09 23.46 8.59
C ALA A 176 -42.58 23.63 8.39
N GLN A 177 -41.87 23.94 9.49
CA GLN A 177 -40.41 24.02 9.47
C GLN A 177 -39.85 22.59 9.52
N VAL A 178 -38.97 22.27 8.58
CA VAL A 178 -38.36 20.97 8.42
C VAL A 178 -36.84 21.07 8.32
N ILE A 179 -36.17 19.96 8.64
CA ILE A 179 -34.74 19.78 8.46
C ILE A 179 -34.49 18.57 7.57
N PHE A 180 -33.63 18.70 6.60
CA PHE A 180 -33.17 17.59 5.78
C PHE A 180 -32.24 16.69 6.59
N ILE A 181 -32.43 15.39 6.48
CA ILE A 181 -31.68 14.37 7.24
C ILE A 181 -30.73 13.54 6.37
N ASP A 182 -30.69 13.85 5.09
CA ASP A 182 -29.78 13.24 4.12
C ASP A 182 -29.23 14.29 3.15
N ASN A 183 -28.10 13.97 2.50
CA ASN A 183 -27.54 14.81 1.47
C ASN A 183 -28.22 14.55 0.13
N ASP A 184 -28.59 15.59 -0.57
CA ASP A 184 -29.13 15.47 -1.91
C ASP A 184 -28.09 15.03 -2.94
N TYR A 185 -28.44 14.15 -3.86
CA TYR A 185 -27.54 13.69 -4.90
C TYR A 185 -27.08 14.82 -5.84
N GLU A 186 -28.00 15.75 -6.16
CA GLU A 186 -27.73 16.92 -7.00
C GLU A 186 -27.15 18.09 -6.20
N ARG A 187 -26.92 17.92 -4.89
CA ARG A 187 -26.37 18.94 -3.97
C ARG A 187 -27.27 20.15 -3.81
N ARG A 188 -28.56 20.01 -3.96
CA ARG A 188 -29.55 21.07 -3.71
C ARG A 188 -29.60 21.44 -2.22
N TRP A 189 -29.40 20.43 -1.35
CA TRP A 189 -29.27 20.59 0.10
C TRP A 189 -28.27 19.57 0.69
N VAL A 190 -27.90 19.78 1.92
CA VAL A 190 -27.10 18.85 2.71
C VAL A 190 -27.83 18.48 4.00
N ASN A 191 -27.41 17.39 4.65
CA ASN A 191 -27.93 17.02 5.95
C ASN A 191 -27.78 18.18 6.95
N GLY A 192 -28.89 18.58 7.58
CA GLY A 192 -28.95 19.72 8.48
C GLY A 192 -29.45 21.02 7.85
N THR A 193 -29.67 21.07 6.54
CA THR A 193 -30.32 22.21 5.90
C THR A 193 -31.75 22.39 6.41
N ILE A 194 -32.12 23.60 6.82
CA ILE A 194 -33.47 23.93 7.26
C ILE A 194 -34.26 24.49 6.08
N GLY A 195 -35.53 24.21 6.04
CA GLY A 195 -36.49 24.76 5.10
C GLY A 195 -37.90 24.81 5.68
N MET A 196 -38.78 25.44 4.94
CA MET A 196 -40.20 25.53 5.25
C MET A 196 -41.01 24.88 4.13
N VAL A 197 -41.97 24.04 4.45
CA VAL A 197 -42.86 23.46 3.46
C VAL A 197 -43.68 24.57 2.81
N SER A 198 -43.41 24.82 1.53
CA SER A 198 -44.07 25.90 0.76
C SER A 198 -45.36 25.46 0.11
N GLY A 199 -45.54 24.14 -0.12
CA GLY A 199 -46.78 23.58 -0.67
C GLY A 199 -46.73 22.07 -0.72
N ILE A 200 -47.95 21.47 -0.80
CA ILE A 200 -48.17 20.05 -1.03
C ILE A 200 -49.20 19.94 -2.14
N ASP A 201 -48.84 19.33 -3.25
CA ASP A 201 -49.77 19.21 -4.38
C ASP A 201 -50.77 18.03 -4.20
N GLU A 202 -51.75 17.98 -5.10
CA GLU A 202 -52.79 16.92 -5.09
C GLU A 202 -52.23 15.50 -5.24
N ASN A 203 -51.01 15.36 -5.76
CA ASN A 203 -50.32 14.07 -5.90
C ASN A 203 -49.51 13.70 -4.66
N GLY A 204 -49.45 14.57 -3.66
CA GLY A 204 -48.67 14.40 -2.45
C GLY A 204 -47.17 14.77 -2.63
N ASN A 205 -46.82 15.49 -3.69
CA ASN A 205 -45.45 16.03 -3.83
C ASN A 205 -45.25 17.19 -2.87
N VAL A 206 -44.17 17.14 -2.12
CA VAL A 206 -43.86 18.13 -1.07
C VAL A 206 -42.77 19.08 -1.59
N TYR A 207 -43.07 20.37 -1.54
CA TYR A 207 -42.15 21.43 -1.92
C TYR A 207 -41.62 22.11 -0.66
N VAL A 208 -40.32 22.39 -0.62
CA VAL A 208 -39.64 23.02 0.53
C VAL A 208 -38.84 24.21 0.06
N LEU A 209 -39.15 25.37 0.65
CA LEU A 209 -38.40 26.63 0.49
C LEU A 209 -37.23 26.65 1.47
N LEU A 210 -36.01 26.73 0.97
CA LEU A 210 -34.79 26.81 1.79
C LEU A 210 -34.51 28.23 2.27
N GLU A 211 -33.66 28.41 3.29
CA GLU A 211 -33.18 29.71 3.78
C GLU A 211 -32.54 30.58 2.66
N SER A 212 -32.02 29.92 1.61
CA SER A 212 -31.49 30.59 0.41
C SER A 212 -32.54 31.27 -0.47
N GLY A 213 -33.84 31.08 -0.20
CA GLY A 213 -34.95 31.53 -1.00
C GLY A 213 -35.25 30.67 -2.23
N VAL A 214 -34.62 29.49 -2.36
CA VAL A 214 -34.87 28.58 -3.46
C VAL A 214 -35.81 27.47 -3.00
N GLU A 215 -36.85 27.22 -3.80
CA GLU A 215 -37.81 26.16 -3.58
C GLU A 215 -37.39 24.88 -4.31
N HIS A 216 -37.56 23.72 -3.64
CA HIS A 216 -37.23 22.42 -4.21
C HIS A 216 -38.34 21.39 -3.95
N LEU A 217 -38.61 20.55 -4.97
CA LEU A 217 -39.38 19.33 -4.79
C LEU A 217 -38.54 18.33 -3.98
N VAL A 218 -39.13 17.77 -2.92
CA VAL A 218 -38.52 16.77 -2.07
C VAL A 218 -39.02 15.39 -2.46
N GLU A 219 -38.16 14.57 -3.01
CA GLU A 219 -38.45 13.22 -3.40
C GLU A 219 -38.11 12.23 -2.27
N PRO A 220 -38.86 11.11 -2.14
CA PRO A 220 -38.53 10.06 -1.19
C PRO A 220 -37.12 9.50 -1.42
N THR A 221 -36.40 9.24 -0.33
CA THR A 221 -35.09 8.60 -0.32
C THR A 221 -35.20 7.20 0.25
N SER A 222 -34.45 6.26 -0.30
CA SER A 222 -34.39 4.87 0.16
C SER A 222 -33.13 4.62 0.98
N TRP A 223 -33.31 4.32 2.27
CA TRP A 223 -32.24 3.87 3.15
C TRP A 223 -32.16 2.36 3.18
N ARG A 224 -30.94 1.81 3.23
CA ARG A 224 -30.69 0.36 3.18
C ARG A 224 -30.17 -0.14 4.51
N ASN A 225 -30.73 -1.24 4.99
CA ASN A 225 -30.17 -1.98 6.12
C ASN A 225 -29.26 -3.08 5.58
N TYR A 226 -27.99 -3.07 6.00
CA TYR A 226 -26.98 -4.01 5.54
C TYR A 226 -26.65 -5.04 6.61
N LYS A 227 -26.57 -6.30 6.22
CA LYS A 227 -25.94 -7.35 6.98
C LYS A 227 -24.59 -7.67 6.38
N TYR A 228 -23.57 -7.64 7.22
CA TYR A 228 -22.21 -7.94 6.80
C TYR A 228 -21.93 -9.43 6.99
N LYS A 229 -21.48 -10.11 5.92
CA LYS A 229 -21.01 -11.49 5.94
C LYS A 229 -19.56 -11.55 5.51
N TYR A 230 -18.75 -12.36 6.22
CA TYR A 230 -17.39 -12.60 5.79
C TYR A 230 -17.35 -13.77 4.80
N ASN A 231 -16.86 -13.51 3.59
CA ASN A 231 -16.61 -14.54 2.58
C ASN A 231 -15.20 -15.10 2.77
N GLU A 232 -15.10 -16.31 3.30
CA GLU A 232 -13.81 -16.97 3.58
C GLU A 232 -13.00 -17.27 2.31
N LYS A 233 -13.66 -17.51 1.17
CA LYS A 233 -12.99 -17.82 -0.10
C LYS A 233 -12.32 -16.60 -0.70
N GLU A 234 -13.03 -15.47 -0.70
CA GLU A 234 -12.54 -14.22 -1.27
C GLU A 234 -11.82 -13.34 -0.24
N LYS A 235 -11.83 -13.74 1.03
CA LYS A 235 -11.23 -13.01 2.18
C LYS A 235 -11.69 -11.55 2.26
N ARG A 236 -12.96 -11.30 1.94
CA ARG A 236 -13.59 -9.97 2.01
C ARG A 236 -14.90 -10.01 2.76
N ILE A 237 -15.29 -8.85 3.28
CA ILE A 237 -16.64 -8.64 3.84
C ILE A 237 -17.57 -8.34 2.66
N GLU A 238 -18.68 -9.07 2.59
CA GLU A 238 -19.75 -8.83 1.64
C GLU A 238 -20.93 -8.17 2.35
N GLU A 239 -21.52 -7.21 1.68
CA GLU A 239 -22.70 -6.50 2.14
C GLU A 239 -23.94 -7.12 1.51
N GLU A 240 -24.87 -7.55 2.35
CA GLU A 240 -26.18 -8.04 1.92
C GLU A 240 -27.26 -7.06 2.38
N ILE A 241 -28.02 -6.51 1.47
CA ILE A 241 -29.17 -5.67 1.81
C ILE A 241 -30.27 -6.59 2.36
N VAL A 242 -30.60 -6.43 3.65
CA VAL A 242 -31.62 -7.23 4.34
C VAL A 242 -32.96 -6.52 4.42
N GLY A 243 -32.96 -5.20 4.26
CA GLY A 243 -34.18 -4.40 4.22
C GLY A 243 -33.95 -3.00 3.69
N THR A 244 -35.00 -2.34 3.29
CA THR A 244 -35.02 -0.94 2.85
C THR A 244 -36.14 -0.17 3.53
N PHE A 245 -35.89 1.11 3.74
CA PHE A 245 -36.91 2.06 4.19
C PHE A 245 -36.93 3.23 3.25
N GLU A 246 -38.10 3.56 2.70
CA GLU A 246 -38.32 4.68 1.78
C GLU A 246 -39.24 5.70 2.42
N GLN A 247 -38.81 6.97 2.48
CA GLN A 247 -39.60 8.09 3.03
C GLN A 247 -38.99 9.41 2.56
N LEU A 248 -39.68 10.52 2.70
CA LEU A 248 -39.14 11.88 2.52
C LEU A 248 -37.97 12.09 3.48
N PRO A 249 -36.81 12.60 2.99
CA PRO A 249 -35.61 12.79 3.81
C PRO A 249 -35.67 14.05 4.69
N ILE A 250 -36.82 14.27 5.35
CA ILE A 250 -37.08 15.42 6.21
C ILE A 250 -37.67 15.01 7.56
N ARG A 251 -37.56 15.93 8.53
CA ARG A 251 -38.23 15.86 9.85
C ARG A 251 -38.72 17.24 10.23
N LEU A 252 -39.74 17.31 11.10
CA LEU A 252 -40.10 18.57 11.76
C LEU A 252 -38.91 19.11 12.55
N ALA A 253 -38.68 20.41 12.48
CA ALA A 253 -37.48 21.03 13.00
C ALA A 253 -37.68 22.42 13.64
N TRP A 254 -38.79 22.70 14.27
CA TRP A 254 -38.85 23.82 15.23
C TRP A 254 -37.97 23.56 16.43
N ALA A 255 -37.84 22.26 16.81
CA ALA A 255 -36.90 21.83 17.83
C ALA A 255 -36.21 20.54 17.45
N ILE A 256 -34.94 20.38 17.88
CA ILE A 256 -34.17 19.13 17.85
C ILE A 256 -33.38 18.99 19.15
N THR A 257 -32.96 17.76 19.48
CA THR A 257 -32.09 17.56 20.64
C THR A 257 -30.68 18.05 20.36
N VAL A 258 -29.97 18.54 21.40
CA VAL A 258 -28.55 18.89 21.32
C VAL A 258 -27.72 17.74 20.75
N HIS A 259 -28.04 16.49 21.07
CA HIS A 259 -27.37 15.31 20.49
C HIS A 259 -27.51 15.21 18.97
N LYS A 260 -28.72 15.43 18.44
CA LYS A 260 -28.98 15.38 17.00
C LYS A 260 -28.45 16.60 16.25
N SER A 261 -28.18 17.71 16.94
CA SER A 261 -27.56 18.90 16.35
C SER A 261 -26.05 18.75 16.16
N GLN A 262 -25.44 17.69 16.67
CA GLN A 262 -24.01 17.49 16.56
C GLN A 262 -23.58 17.36 15.08
N GLY A 263 -22.57 18.12 14.68
CA GLY A 263 -22.13 18.22 13.26
C GLY A 263 -22.85 19.30 12.45
N LEU A 264 -24.05 19.71 12.85
CA LEU A 264 -24.85 20.72 12.13
C LEU A 264 -24.41 22.13 12.48
N THR A 265 -24.84 23.09 11.65
CA THR A 265 -24.55 24.55 11.80
C THR A 265 -25.78 25.33 11.41
N PHE A 266 -26.13 26.32 12.22
CA PHE A 266 -27.33 27.12 12.01
C PHE A 266 -27.01 28.61 12.15
N SER A 267 -27.70 29.43 11.39
CA SER A 267 -27.60 30.88 11.49
C SER A 267 -28.34 31.43 12.74
N ARG A 268 -29.47 30.79 13.12
CA ARG A 268 -30.38 31.25 14.20
C ARG A 268 -30.74 30.08 15.10
N VAL A 269 -30.44 30.22 16.39
CA VAL A 269 -30.62 29.15 17.39
C VAL A 269 -31.25 29.65 18.65
N VAL A 270 -32.27 28.95 19.13
CA VAL A 270 -32.79 29.06 20.49
C VAL A 270 -32.18 27.93 21.32
N VAL A 271 -31.42 28.24 22.36
CA VAL A 271 -30.90 27.25 23.28
C VAL A 271 -31.80 27.14 24.52
N ASP A 272 -32.42 25.99 24.71
CA ASP A 272 -33.29 25.70 25.83
C ASP A 272 -32.66 24.61 26.72
N LEU A 273 -32.08 25.05 27.83
CA LEU A 273 -31.49 24.17 28.85
C LEU A 273 -32.40 23.99 30.07
N THR A 274 -33.67 24.39 30.01
CA THR A 274 -34.62 24.27 31.13
C THR A 274 -34.83 22.85 31.61
N GLY A 275 -34.63 21.84 30.71
CA GLY A 275 -34.61 20.41 31.03
C GLY A 275 -33.40 19.96 31.85
N GLY A 276 -32.46 20.86 32.16
CA GLY A 276 -31.19 20.59 32.85
C GLY A 276 -30.11 20.06 31.88
N VAL A 277 -28.84 20.25 32.26
CA VAL A 277 -27.66 19.71 31.58
C VAL A 277 -27.24 18.46 32.34
N PHE A 278 -27.23 17.30 31.66
CA PHE A 278 -26.95 16.01 32.30
C PHE A 278 -25.71 15.29 31.72
N ALA A 279 -25.18 15.74 30.59
CA ALA A 279 -24.00 15.15 29.97
C ALA A 279 -22.89 16.19 29.74
N GLY A 280 -21.64 15.76 29.86
CA GLY A 280 -20.49 16.58 29.56
C GLY A 280 -20.51 17.08 28.12
N GLY A 281 -20.16 18.37 27.93
CA GLY A 281 -20.09 19.01 26.62
C GLY A 281 -21.43 19.49 26.02
N GLN A 282 -22.59 19.21 26.65
CA GLN A 282 -23.92 19.58 26.12
C GLN A 282 -24.06 21.07 25.86
N THR A 283 -23.69 21.91 26.83
CA THR A 283 -23.76 23.37 26.70
C THR A 283 -22.86 23.87 25.58
N TYR A 284 -21.63 23.40 25.54
CA TYR A 284 -20.69 23.75 24.46
C TYR A 284 -21.24 23.34 23.08
N VAL A 285 -21.75 22.12 22.94
CA VAL A 285 -22.32 21.65 21.67
C VAL A 285 -23.51 22.51 21.26
N ALA A 286 -24.44 22.81 22.16
CA ALA A 286 -25.61 23.65 21.83
C ALA A 286 -25.20 25.04 21.36
N LEU A 287 -24.33 25.73 22.08
CA LEU A 287 -23.88 27.06 21.74
C LEU A 287 -23.05 27.08 20.44
N SER A 288 -22.17 26.10 20.28
CA SER A 288 -21.30 26.03 19.10
C SER A 288 -22.03 25.69 17.79
N ARG A 289 -23.33 25.40 17.84
CA ARG A 289 -24.15 25.21 16.61
C ARG A 289 -24.44 26.55 15.91
N CYS A 290 -24.50 27.64 16.67
CA CYS A 290 -24.75 28.97 16.10
C CYS A 290 -23.50 29.57 15.45
N THR A 291 -23.68 30.26 14.33
CA THR A 291 -22.59 30.94 13.61
C THR A 291 -22.17 32.27 14.25
N SER A 292 -23.09 32.95 14.96
CA SER A 292 -22.84 34.26 15.59
C SER A 292 -23.55 34.40 16.92
N LEU A 293 -23.08 35.32 17.76
CA LEU A 293 -23.74 35.65 19.03
C LEU A 293 -25.11 36.32 18.79
N GLU A 294 -25.27 37.05 17.70
CA GLU A 294 -26.53 37.73 17.36
C GLU A 294 -27.66 36.76 17.03
N GLY A 295 -27.33 35.65 16.33
CA GLY A 295 -28.29 34.58 16.01
C GLY A 295 -28.69 33.72 17.19
N LEU A 296 -28.04 33.88 18.36
CA LEU A 296 -28.28 33.07 19.55
C LEU A 296 -29.35 33.69 20.45
N VAL A 297 -30.28 32.88 20.91
CA VAL A 297 -31.27 33.21 21.96
C VAL A 297 -31.21 32.15 23.05
N LEU A 298 -31.23 32.54 24.31
CA LEU A 298 -31.25 31.68 25.47
C LEU A 298 -32.62 31.70 26.13
N LYS A 299 -33.23 30.52 26.35
CA LYS A 299 -34.48 30.39 27.13
C LYS A 299 -34.23 30.32 28.64
N SER A 300 -32.98 29.97 29.05
CA SER A 300 -32.54 29.98 30.42
C SER A 300 -31.16 30.62 30.52
N LYS A 301 -30.88 31.28 31.64
CA LYS A 301 -29.52 31.80 31.90
C LYS A 301 -28.56 30.67 32.10
N ILE A 302 -27.39 30.81 31.49
CA ILE A 302 -26.29 29.85 31.64
C ILE A 302 -25.43 30.28 32.83
N SER A 303 -25.17 29.33 33.71
CA SER A 303 -24.30 29.44 34.86
C SER A 303 -23.09 28.50 34.76
N SER A 304 -22.11 28.70 35.61
CA SER A 304 -20.95 27.77 35.66
C SER A 304 -21.32 26.30 35.96
N ARG A 305 -22.50 26.07 36.55
CA ARG A 305 -23.00 24.72 36.85
C ARG A 305 -23.48 23.99 35.57
N ASP A 306 -23.87 24.77 34.55
CA ASP A 306 -24.35 24.24 33.28
C ASP A 306 -23.18 23.90 32.34
N ILE A 307 -21.95 24.24 32.70
CA ILE A 307 -20.73 23.93 31.95
C ILE A 307 -20.10 22.69 32.60
N VAL A 308 -20.47 21.54 32.08
CA VAL A 308 -20.00 20.25 32.62
C VAL A 308 -18.91 19.71 31.71
N ILE A 309 -17.69 19.54 32.24
CA ILE A 309 -16.56 18.91 31.55
C ILE A 309 -16.00 17.81 32.46
N ARG A 310 -15.71 16.66 31.88
CA ARG A 310 -15.11 15.54 32.60
C ARG A 310 -13.62 15.77 32.86
N LYS A 311 -13.17 15.39 34.04
CA LYS A 311 -11.77 15.53 34.46
C LYS A 311 -10.80 14.82 33.52
N GLU A 312 -11.18 13.65 33.03
CA GLU A 312 -10.39 12.82 32.12
C GLU A 312 -10.12 13.52 30.78
N ILE A 313 -11.07 14.33 30.31
CA ILE A 313 -10.90 15.13 29.09
C ILE A 313 -9.90 16.26 29.34
N VAL A 314 -9.97 16.93 30.49
CA VAL A 314 -9.02 17.98 30.86
C VAL A 314 -7.60 17.43 30.94
N GLU A 315 -7.43 16.28 31.59
CA GLU A 315 -6.14 15.60 31.69
C GLU A 315 -5.60 15.19 30.29
N PHE A 316 -6.46 14.63 29.44
CA PHE A 316 -6.09 14.25 28.08
C PHE A 316 -5.71 15.45 27.22
N SER A 317 -6.38 16.58 27.38
CA SER A 317 -6.08 17.78 26.59
C SER A 317 -4.71 18.41 26.88
N GLN A 318 -4.09 18.09 28.02
CA GLN A 318 -2.76 18.60 28.38
C GLN A 318 -1.65 18.10 27.43
N ILE A 319 -1.88 17.00 26.73
CA ILE A 319 -0.92 16.46 25.75
C ILE A 319 -1.18 16.93 24.31
N PHE A 320 -2.20 17.79 24.08
CA PHE A 320 -2.48 18.33 22.76
C PHE A 320 -1.32 19.19 22.28
N ASN A 321 -0.97 19.03 21.00
CA ASN A 321 0.10 19.77 20.34
C ASN A 321 1.44 19.73 21.08
N ASN A 322 1.70 18.65 21.85
CA ASN A 322 2.98 18.45 22.53
C ASN A 322 4.08 18.21 21.49
N GLN A 323 4.90 19.24 21.27
CA GLN A 323 5.93 19.23 20.24
C GLN A 323 6.94 18.09 20.44
N ALA A 324 7.35 17.82 21.68
CA ALA A 324 8.28 16.73 21.98
C ALA A 324 7.70 15.36 21.65
N LEU A 325 6.40 15.15 21.94
CA LEU A 325 5.68 13.92 21.60
C LEU A 325 5.57 13.76 20.07
N ILE A 326 5.25 14.84 19.36
CA ILE A 326 5.13 14.85 17.90
C ILE A 326 6.48 14.49 17.26
N GLU A 327 7.56 15.18 17.63
CA GLU A 327 8.90 14.94 17.09
C GLU A 327 9.40 13.52 17.39
N LYS A 328 9.14 13.03 18.60
CA LYS A 328 9.47 11.64 18.97
C LYS A 328 8.72 10.66 18.08
N SER A 329 7.42 10.86 17.88
CA SER A 329 6.58 9.95 17.09
C SER A 329 6.93 9.98 15.59
N ILE A 330 7.32 11.15 15.06
CA ILE A 330 7.84 11.25 13.69
C ILE A 330 9.12 10.42 13.54
N LYS A 331 10.08 10.58 14.46
CA LYS A 331 11.33 9.81 14.43
C LYS A 331 11.09 8.30 14.54
N GLU A 332 10.18 7.88 15.42
CA GLU A 332 9.80 6.48 15.58
C GLU A 332 9.13 5.92 14.30
N SER A 333 8.21 6.66 13.70
CA SER A 333 7.55 6.28 12.45
C SER A 333 8.53 6.17 11.27
N GLU A 334 9.45 7.12 11.15
CA GLU A 334 10.51 7.06 10.13
C GLU A 334 11.44 5.86 10.33
N ALA A 335 11.78 5.54 11.59
CA ALA A 335 12.59 4.35 11.91
C ALA A 335 11.84 3.07 11.49
N GLU A 336 10.55 2.94 11.81
CA GLU A 336 9.73 1.78 11.43
C GLU A 336 9.63 1.60 9.92
N LEU A 337 9.44 2.69 9.18
CA LEU A 337 9.45 2.66 7.71
C LEU A 337 10.77 2.10 7.18
N GLN A 338 11.89 2.54 7.73
CA GLN A 338 13.21 2.06 7.31
C GLN A 338 13.46 0.60 7.73
N TYR A 339 13.04 0.18 8.93
CA TYR A 339 13.08 -1.23 9.33
C TYR A 339 12.22 -2.12 8.42
N GLY A 340 11.04 -1.63 8.00
CA GLY A 340 10.18 -2.30 7.03
C GLY A 340 10.85 -2.50 5.68
N ARG A 341 11.49 -1.44 5.15
CA ARG A 341 12.27 -1.49 3.89
C ARG A 341 13.45 -2.46 4.01
N ALA A 342 14.18 -2.41 5.12
CA ALA A 342 15.27 -3.34 5.36
C ALA A 342 14.79 -4.80 5.37
N ALA A 343 13.70 -5.08 6.07
CA ALA A 343 13.11 -6.42 6.12
C ALA A 343 12.61 -6.90 4.73
N GLN A 344 12.09 -6.02 3.91
CA GLN A 344 11.69 -6.31 2.53
C GLN A 344 12.90 -6.60 1.65
N GLY A 345 13.93 -5.76 1.70
CA GLY A 345 15.20 -5.96 0.98
C GLY A 345 15.86 -7.28 1.32
N PHE A 346 15.90 -7.65 2.62
CA PHE A 346 16.40 -8.96 3.06
C PHE A 346 15.56 -10.14 2.52
N ARG A 347 14.25 -10.00 2.37
CA ARG A 347 13.38 -11.04 1.80
C ARG A 347 13.58 -11.20 0.30
N GLN A 348 13.77 -10.10 -0.41
CA GLN A 348 13.95 -10.07 -1.86
C GLN A 348 15.39 -10.34 -2.31
N GLY A 349 16.35 -10.41 -1.37
CA GLY A 349 17.77 -10.60 -1.67
C GLY A 349 18.49 -9.32 -2.12
N ASN A 350 17.84 -8.16 -2.05
CA ASN A 350 18.45 -6.87 -2.33
C ASN A 350 19.25 -6.38 -1.11
N MET A 351 20.46 -6.94 -0.96
CA MET A 351 21.29 -6.74 0.23
C MET A 351 21.76 -5.28 0.41
N LYS A 352 22.02 -4.56 -0.69
CA LYS A 352 22.48 -3.16 -0.62
C LYS A 352 21.39 -2.28 0.00
N GLU A 353 20.20 -2.30 -0.56
CA GLU A 353 19.06 -1.55 -0.06
C GLU A 353 18.69 -1.94 1.38
N ALA A 354 18.73 -3.25 1.68
CA ALA A 354 18.47 -3.76 3.02
C ALA A 354 19.42 -3.18 4.07
N VAL A 355 20.73 -3.13 3.78
CA VAL A 355 21.73 -2.62 4.70
C VAL A 355 21.64 -1.10 4.84
N GLU A 356 21.43 -0.36 3.75
CA GLU A 356 21.26 1.09 3.76
C GLU A 356 20.03 1.50 4.58
N ALA A 357 18.87 0.85 4.34
CA ALA A 357 17.66 1.08 5.09
C ALA A 357 17.81 0.69 6.58
N PHE A 358 18.49 -0.41 6.88
CA PHE A 358 18.75 -0.84 8.25
C PHE A 358 19.64 0.18 9.00
N ALA A 359 20.71 0.67 8.40
CA ALA A 359 21.56 1.69 8.98
C ALA A 359 20.80 3.00 9.23
N ALA A 360 19.95 3.41 8.28
CA ALA A 360 19.07 4.57 8.44
C ALA A 360 18.06 4.39 9.58
N ALA A 361 17.51 3.20 9.75
CA ALA A 361 16.60 2.89 10.86
C ALA A 361 17.30 2.98 12.22
N VAL A 362 18.47 2.34 12.35
CA VAL A 362 19.27 2.32 13.59
C VAL A 362 19.70 3.71 14.01
N SER A 363 20.03 4.61 13.05
CA SER A 363 20.40 6.00 13.36
C SER A 363 19.25 6.81 13.98
N LYS A 364 18.00 6.44 13.69
CA LYS A 364 16.78 7.10 14.22
C LYS A 364 16.28 6.45 15.51
N ARG A 365 16.27 5.14 15.57
CA ARG A 365 15.86 4.32 16.71
C ARG A 365 16.74 3.07 16.77
N ASN A 366 17.67 3.04 17.73
CA ASN A 366 18.54 1.87 17.91
C ASN A 366 17.79 0.73 18.61
N GLU A 367 17.46 -0.32 17.87
CA GLU A 367 16.85 -1.56 18.38
C GLU A 367 17.82 -2.75 18.38
N LEU A 368 19.12 -2.52 18.22
CA LEU A 368 20.10 -3.61 18.20
C LEU A 368 20.11 -4.43 19.50
N ASP A 369 19.75 -3.83 20.61
CA ASP A 369 19.65 -4.52 21.89
C ASP A 369 18.32 -5.27 22.09
N ASN A 370 17.37 -5.08 21.16
CA ASN A 370 16.09 -5.79 21.21
C ASN A 370 16.30 -7.29 20.89
N PRO A 371 15.94 -8.21 21.83
CA PRO A 371 16.17 -9.65 21.64
C PRO A 371 15.53 -10.22 20.37
N MET A 372 14.41 -9.66 19.93
CA MET A 372 13.74 -10.09 18.70
C MET A 372 14.54 -9.71 17.45
N VAL A 373 15.10 -8.49 17.41
CA VAL A 373 15.95 -8.00 16.32
C VAL A 373 17.23 -8.83 16.28
N GLN A 374 17.87 -9.06 17.42
CA GLN A 374 19.05 -9.91 17.52
C GLN A 374 18.80 -11.33 17.03
N ARG A 375 17.66 -11.92 17.43
CA ARG A 375 17.26 -13.26 16.97
C ARG A 375 17.06 -13.28 15.45
N LEU A 376 16.37 -12.29 14.90
CA LEU A 376 16.15 -12.17 13.45
C LEU A 376 17.47 -12.07 12.70
N LEU A 377 18.38 -11.22 13.15
CA LEU A 377 19.71 -11.04 12.55
C LEU A 377 20.52 -12.33 12.59
N ARG A 378 20.54 -13.05 13.74
CA ARG A 378 21.23 -14.35 13.86
C ARG A 378 20.69 -15.36 12.88
N LEU A 379 19.36 -15.52 12.77
CA LEU A 379 18.74 -16.44 11.83
C LEU A 379 19.07 -16.09 10.38
N LYS A 380 19.10 -14.82 10.01
CA LYS A 380 19.49 -14.38 8.67
C LYS A 380 20.94 -14.63 8.37
N LEU A 381 21.84 -14.35 9.32
CA LEU A 381 23.28 -14.66 9.18
C LEU A 381 23.53 -16.16 9.05
N GLN A 382 22.86 -16.99 9.82
CA GLN A 382 22.95 -18.43 9.71
C GLN A 382 22.49 -18.93 8.33
N ALA A 383 21.36 -18.43 7.83
CA ALA A 383 20.86 -18.77 6.50
C ALA A 383 21.85 -18.37 5.38
N LEU A 384 22.41 -17.16 5.45
CA LEU A 384 23.43 -16.67 4.50
C LEU A 384 24.69 -17.53 4.52
N ASN A 385 25.17 -17.89 5.72
CA ASN A 385 26.36 -18.76 5.86
C ASN A 385 26.09 -20.17 5.31
N SER A 386 24.92 -20.74 5.56
CA SER A 386 24.53 -22.04 5.00
C SER A 386 24.45 -21.99 3.46
N GLN A 387 23.82 -20.95 2.89
CA GLN A 387 23.78 -20.77 1.43
C GLN A 387 25.19 -20.63 0.83
N LYS A 388 26.07 -19.84 1.49
CA LYS A 388 27.45 -19.68 1.05
C LYS A 388 28.23 -21.00 1.07
N ALA A 389 28.02 -21.82 2.10
CA ALA A 389 28.64 -23.14 2.19
C ALA A 389 28.12 -24.08 1.09
N GLN A 390 26.82 -24.09 0.82
CA GLN A 390 26.23 -24.88 -0.28
C GLN A 390 26.77 -24.46 -1.65
N ILE A 391 26.84 -23.15 -1.92
CA ILE A 391 27.41 -22.63 -3.17
C ILE A 391 28.87 -23.06 -3.33
N LYS A 392 29.66 -23.05 -2.24
CA LYS A 392 31.04 -23.50 -2.28
C LYS A 392 31.12 -25.00 -2.61
N ALA A 393 30.34 -25.83 -1.92
CA ALA A 393 30.30 -27.28 -2.16
C ALA A 393 29.88 -27.61 -3.61
N LEU A 394 28.82 -26.97 -4.13
CA LEU A 394 28.39 -27.17 -5.52
C LEU A 394 29.45 -26.72 -6.55
N ARG A 395 30.22 -25.67 -6.27
CA ARG A 395 31.34 -25.28 -7.14
C ARG A 395 32.48 -26.30 -7.16
N GLU A 396 32.81 -26.89 -6.01
CA GLU A 396 33.80 -27.94 -5.88
C GLU A 396 33.36 -29.21 -6.61
N GLU A 397 32.10 -29.58 -6.44
CA GLU A 397 31.50 -30.75 -7.17
C GLU A 397 31.49 -30.50 -8.69
N LEU A 398 31.05 -29.30 -9.14
CA LEU A 398 31.07 -28.96 -10.55
C LEU A 398 32.49 -28.97 -11.14
N HIS A 399 33.49 -28.54 -10.38
CA HIS A 399 34.89 -28.60 -10.79
C HIS A 399 35.37 -30.05 -10.93
N SER A 400 35.10 -30.89 -9.96
CA SER A 400 35.42 -32.33 -10.00
C SER A 400 34.78 -33.02 -11.20
N LEU A 401 33.48 -32.82 -11.44
CA LEU A 401 32.77 -33.36 -12.60
C LEU A 401 33.38 -32.92 -13.94
N ARG A 402 33.81 -31.68 -14.05
CA ARG A 402 34.47 -31.15 -15.26
C ARG A 402 35.84 -31.80 -15.49
N GLU A 403 36.61 -32.02 -14.46
CA GLU A 403 37.89 -32.72 -14.59
C GLU A 403 37.68 -34.19 -15.00
N THR A 404 36.76 -34.91 -14.39
CA THR A 404 36.39 -36.28 -14.79
C THR A 404 35.91 -36.32 -16.25
N GLN A 405 35.12 -35.36 -16.70
CA GLN A 405 34.72 -35.25 -18.11
C GLN A 405 35.93 -35.05 -19.06
N LYS A 406 36.93 -34.30 -18.66
CA LYS A 406 38.17 -34.13 -19.45
C LYS A 406 38.97 -35.41 -19.53
N GLU A 407 39.06 -36.16 -18.44
CA GLU A 407 39.73 -37.45 -18.40
C GLU A 407 39.07 -38.45 -19.35
N TYR A 408 37.75 -38.62 -19.27
CA TYR A 408 37.03 -39.48 -20.23
C TYR A 408 37.14 -38.96 -21.68
N ALA A 409 37.13 -37.66 -21.91
CA ALA A 409 37.40 -37.14 -23.26
C ALA A 409 38.79 -37.53 -23.76
N HIS A 410 39.79 -37.52 -22.89
CA HIS A 410 41.13 -37.94 -23.24
C HIS A 410 41.20 -39.46 -23.56
N GLU A 411 40.54 -40.29 -22.78
CA GLU A 411 40.45 -41.73 -23.04
C GLU A 411 39.82 -42.00 -24.44
N TYR A 412 38.69 -41.38 -24.74
CA TYR A 412 38.08 -41.52 -26.09
C TYR A 412 38.99 -40.98 -27.20
N TYR A 413 39.74 -39.91 -26.96
CA TYR A 413 40.74 -39.42 -27.90
C TYR A 413 41.83 -40.49 -28.15
N LEU A 414 42.36 -41.15 -27.11
CA LEU A 414 43.34 -42.24 -27.24
C LEU A 414 42.76 -43.42 -27.98
N MET A 415 41.53 -43.85 -27.65
CA MET A 415 40.83 -44.92 -28.38
C MET A 415 40.68 -44.60 -29.86
N GLY A 416 40.34 -43.35 -30.20
CA GLY A 416 40.27 -42.89 -31.60
C GLY A 416 41.61 -42.99 -32.31
N ASN A 417 42.71 -42.65 -31.65
CA ASN A 417 44.05 -42.82 -32.23
C ASN A 417 44.41 -44.31 -32.42
N GLU A 418 44.02 -45.19 -31.47
CA GLU A 418 44.21 -46.63 -31.62
C GLU A 418 43.39 -47.22 -32.77
N CYS A 419 42.17 -46.76 -32.98
CA CYS A 419 41.37 -47.15 -34.15
C CYS A 419 42.08 -46.83 -35.50
N ILE A 420 42.80 -45.72 -35.57
CA ILE A 420 43.57 -45.37 -36.74
C ILE A 420 44.83 -46.25 -36.87
N THR A 421 45.61 -46.37 -35.79
CA THR A 421 46.94 -46.96 -35.85
C THR A 421 46.96 -48.49 -35.80
N LYS A 422 46.03 -49.11 -35.07
CA LYS A 422 45.96 -50.56 -34.87
C LYS A 422 44.87 -51.22 -35.74
N ALA A 423 43.68 -50.60 -35.82
CA ALA A 423 42.52 -51.19 -36.48
C ALA A 423 42.34 -50.72 -37.94
N HIS A 424 42.99 -49.64 -38.34
CA HIS A 424 42.84 -49.00 -39.65
C HIS A 424 41.38 -48.66 -39.97
N ASP A 425 40.57 -48.36 -38.93
CA ASP A 425 39.16 -48.01 -39.06
C ASP A 425 38.97 -46.50 -38.78
N ALA A 426 38.92 -45.70 -39.82
CA ALA A 426 38.72 -44.26 -39.78
C ALA A 426 37.34 -43.90 -39.23
N ASN A 427 36.29 -44.67 -39.58
CA ASN A 427 34.93 -44.37 -39.10
C ASN A 427 34.78 -44.64 -37.60
N ALA A 428 35.39 -45.70 -37.06
CA ALA A 428 35.43 -45.93 -35.62
C ALA A 428 36.22 -44.84 -34.90
N ALA A 429 37.32 -44.36 -35.49
CA ALA A 429 38.11 -43.26 -34.92
C ALA A 429 37.29 -41.96 -34.83
N ILE A 430 36.57 -41.59 -35.92
CA ILE A 430 35.70 -40.40 -35.94
C ILE A 430 34.65 -40.48 -34.84
N ARG A 431 33.98 -41.66 -34.67
CA ARG A 431 33.01 -41.84 -33.56
C ARG A 431 33.63 -41.67 -32.17
N CYS A 432 34.86 -42.12 -31.97
CA CYS A 432 35.58 -41.90 -30.72
C CYS A 432 35.94 -40.44 -30.50
N PHE A 433 36.42 -39.72 -31.54
CA PHE A 433 36.67 -38.28 -31.44
C PHE A 433 35.40 -37.51 -31.19
N ASP A 434 34.25 -37.87 -31.77
CA ASP A 434 32.97 -37.27 -31.48
C ASP A 434 32.56 -37.39 -30.00
N LYS A 435 32.75 -38.61 -29.43
CA LYS A 435 32.52 -38.80 -27.99
C LYS A 435 33.45 -37.93 -27.15
N ALA A 436 34.74 -37.86 -27.50
CA ALA A 436 35.71 -37.00 -26.83
C ALA A 436 35.28 -35.53 -26.86
N LEU A 437 34.82 -35.07 -28.03
CA LEU A 437 34.39 -33.68 -28.26
C LEU A 437 33.04 -33.35 -27.61
N ASN A 438 32.14 -34.32 -27.47
CA ASN A 438 30.90 -34.16 -26.70
C ASN A 438 31.18 -33.98 -25.21
N LEU A 439 32.18 -34.69 -24.66
CA LEU A 439 32.61 -34.55 -23.26
C LEU A 439 33.45 -33.28 -23.03
N ASN A 440 34.33 -32.93 -23.98
CA ASN A 440 35.15 -31.73 -23.93
C ASN A 440 35.14 -30.99 -25.30
N PRO A 441 34.18 -30.08 -25.54
CA PRO A 441 34.11 -29.35 -26.80
C PRO A 441 35.31 -28.46 -27.11
N ASN A 442 36.17 -28.18 -26.12
CA ASN A 442 37.36 -27.36 -26.26
C ASN A 442 38.65 -28.20 -26.44
N TYR A 443 38.53 -29.49 -26.69
CA TYR A 443 39.67 -30.38 -26.87
C TYR A 443 40.29 -30.23 -28.27
N VAL A 444 41.27 -29.36 -28.41
CA VAL A 444 41.89 -28.94 -29.69
C VAL A 444 42.46 -30.12 -30.43
N GLU A 445 43.21 -30.99 -29.75
CA GLU A 445 43.84 -32.17 -30.35
C GLU A 445 42.83 -33.15 -30.97
N ALA A 446 41.68 -33.31 -30.32
CA ALA A 446 40.59 -34.15 -30.85
C ALA A 446 39.97 -33.54 -32.13
N TRP A 447 39.76 -32.22 -32.13
CA TRP A 447 39.31 -31.52 -33.34
C TRP A 447 40.30 -31.65 -34.51
N VAL A 448 41.61 -31.51 -34.26
CA VAL A 448 42.65 -31.66 -35.26
C VAL A 448 42.69 -33.11 -35.80
N ARG A 449 42.68 -34.08 -34.88
CA ARG A 449 42.74 -35.50 -35.31
C ARG A 449 41.50 -35.95 -36.06
N LYS A 450 40.31 -35.52 -35.62
CA LYS A 450 39.08 -35.77 -36.37
C LYS A 450 39.19 -35.17 -37.79
N GLY A 451 39.61 -33.89 -37.88
CA GLY A 451 39.76 -33.21 -39.17
C GLY A 451 40.77 -33.90 -40.09
N VAL A 452 41.92 -34.37 -39.57
CA VAL A 452 42.89 -35.12 -40.34
C VAL A 452 42.31 -36.45 -40.81
N THR A 453 41.63 -37.20 -39.95
CA THR A 453 41.00 -38.48 -40.29
C THR A 453 39.93 -38.30 -41.37
N LEU A 454 39.16 -37.24 -41.33
CA LEU A 454 38.18 -36.90 -42.36
C LEU A 454 38.85 -36.57 -43.70
N LEU A 455 39.99 -35.84 -43.70
CA LEU A 455 40.78 -35.61 -44.92
C LEU A 455 41.31 -36.92 -45.54
N ASP A 456 41.74 -37.87 -44.73
CA ASP A 456 42.29 -39.14 -45.16
C ASP A 456 41.23 -40.03 -45.83
N ILE A 457 39.95 -39.86 -45.49
CA ILE A 457 38.84 -40.60 -46.12
C ILE A 457 38.13 -39.81 -47.20
N GLY A 458 38.57 -38.58 -47.52
CA GLY A 458 38.03 -37.75 -48.60
C GLY A 458 36.84 -36.85 -48.22
N GLU A 459 36.49 -36.77 -46.96
CA GLU A 459 35.40 -35.88 -46.46
C GLU A 459 35.98 -34.48 -46.17
N ASP A 460 36.39 -33.79 -47.23
CA ASP A 460 37.20 -32.58 -47.15
C ASP A 460 36.46 -31.37 -46.53
N TYR A 461 35.15 -31.22 -46.78
CA TYR A 461 34.35 -30.14 -46.18
C TYR A 461 34.14 -30.35 -44.68
N ASP A 462 33.85 -31.57 -44.22
CA ASP A 462 33.70 -31.86 -42.78
C ASP A 462 35.04 -31.73 -42.04
N ALA A 463 36.14 -32.09 -42.71
CA ALA A 463 37.48 -31.82 -42.22
C ALA A 463 37.76 -30.34 -42.03
N GLN A 464 37.37 -29.50 -42.98
CA GLN A 464 37.49 -28.04 -42.89
C GLN A 464 36.73 -27.50 -41.66
N VAL A 465 35.48 -27.95 -41.40
CA VAL A 465 34.70 -27.54 -40.26
C VAL A 465 35.43 -27.86 -38.94
N CYS A 466 35.96 -29.08 -38.83
CA CYS A 466 36.71 -29.51 -37.66
C CYS A 466 37.99 -28.72 -37.44
N LEU A 467 38.76 -28.49 -38.50
CA LEU A 467 40.03 -27.76 -38.45
C LEU A 467 39.81 -26.26 -38.21
N ASN A 468 38.74 -25.67 -38.75
CA ASN A 468 38.33 -24.32 -38.42
C ASN A 468 38.03 -24.16 -36.92
N LYS A 469 37.33 -25.13 -36.33
CA LYS A 469 37.06 -25.13 -34.87
C LYS A 469 38.35 -25.26 -34.06
N ALA A 470 39.29 -26.11 -34.46
CA ALA A 470 40.59 -26.26 -33.83
C ALA A 470 41.39 -24.96 -33.84
N VAL A 471 41.47 -24.28 -35.00
CA VAL A 471 42.18 -23.00 -35.12
C VAL A 471 41.49 -21.89 -34.34
N LYS A 472 40.17 -21.88 -34.29
CA LYS A 472 39.41 -20.92 -33.47
C LYS A 472 39.69 -21.11 -31.97
N LEU A 473 39.76 -22.34 -31.48
CA LEU A 473 40.08 -22.66 -30.09
C LEU A 473 41.53 -22.38 -29.72
N SER A 474 42.46 -22.64 -30.67
CA SER A 474 43.90 -22.42 -30.46
C SER A 474 44.56 -21.80 -31.68
N PRO A 475 44.48 -20.47 -31.86
CA PRO A 475 45.02 -19.78 -33.03
C PRO A 475 46.51 -19.93 -33.26
N LYS A 476 47.27 -20.25 -32.22
CA LYS A 476 48.75 -20.46 -32.24
C LYS A 476 49.12 -21.95 -32.29
N SER A 477 48.16 -22.87 -32.52
CA SER A 477 48.46 -24.32 -32.65
C SER A 477 49.05 -24.57 -34.02
N PHE A 478 50.32 -24.96 -34.08
CA PHE A 478 50.97 -25.39 -35.31
C PHE A 478 50.17 -26.50 -36.00
N LYS A 479 49.82 -27.55 -35.25
CA LYS A 479 49.08 -28.70 -35.82
C LYS A 479 47.75 -28.30 -36.43
N ALA A 480 47.00 -27.40 -35.77
CA ALA A 480 45.71 -26.92 -36.28
C ALA A 480 45.89 -26.13 -37.58
N ARG A 481 46.82 -25.18 -37.61
CA ARG A 481 47.12 -24.35 -38.79
C ARG A 481 47.65 -25.17 -39.95
N TYR A 482 48.64 -26.00 -39.72
CA TYR A 482 49.23 -26.84 -40.74
C TYR A 482 48.21 -27.78 -41.42
N ASN A 483 47.38 -28.47 -40.59
CA ASN A 483 46.40 -29.37 -41.17
C ASN A 483 45.22 -28.66 -41.80
N ARG A 484 44.85 -27.45 -41.32
CA ARG A 484 43.84 -26.63 -41.99
C ARG A 484 44.36 -26.12 -43.34
N GLY A 485 45.62 -25.68 -43.42
CA GLY A 485 46.26 -25.30 -44.66
C GLY A 485 46.26 -26.43 -45.69
N LYS A 486 46.56 -27.67 -45.29
CA LYS A 486 46.46 -28.86 -46.17
C LYS A 486 45.03 -29.09 -46.66
N CYS A 487 44.02 -28.95 -45.78
CA CYS A 487 42.61 -29.06 -46.14
C CYS A 487 42.21 -27.98 -47.16
N LEU A 488 42.61 -26.76 -46.94
CA LEU A 488 42.32 -25.63 -47.79
C LEU A 488 42.96 -25.73 -49.17
N LEU A 489 44.23 -26.26 -49.27
CA LEU A 489 44.86 -26.56 -50.55
C LEU A 489 44.06 -27.59 -51.37
N LYS A 490 43.64 -28.66 -50.69
CA LYS A 490 42.84 -29.74 -51.32
C LYS A 490 41.49 -29.21 -51.83
N LEU A 491 40.89 -28.26 -51.09
CA LEU A 491 39.65 -27.58 -51.45
C LEU A 491 39.86 -26.42 -52.46
N LYS A 492 41.12 -26.14 -52.83
CA LYS A 492 41.53 -25.06 -53.76
C LYS A 492 41.30 -23.64 -53.21
N TYR A 493 41.25 -23.47 -51.88
CA TYR A 493 41.24 -22.18 -51.20
C TYR A 493 42.68 -21.74 -50.93
N TYR A 494 43.37 -21.35 -52.01
CA TYR A 494 44.82 -21.14 -52.03
C TYR A 494 45.27 -19.98 -51.14
N ASP A 495 44.57 -18.86 -51.15
CA ASP A 495 44.93 -17.68 -50.37
C ASP A 495 44.86 -17.95 -48.86
N GLU A 496 43.79 -18.58 -48.40
CA GLU A 496 43.63 -18.94 -47.00
C GLU A 496 44.64 -20.03 -46.58
N ALA A 497 44.94 -20.97 -47.48
CA ALA A 497 45.93 -22.01 -47.21
C ALA A 497 47.33 -21.40 -47.03
N ILE A 498 47.72 -20.46 -47.88
CA ILE A 498 48.98 -19.73 -47.81
C ILE A 498 49.07 -19.01 -46.44
N LEU A 499 48.04 -18.30 -46.01
CA LEU A 499 48.00 -17.62 -44.72
C LEU A 499 48.20 -18.61 -43.56
N ASP A 500 47.59 -19.76 -43.60
CA ASP A 500 47.75 -20.76 -42.54
C ASP A 500 49.15 -21.37 -42.53
N PHE A 501 49.74 -21.64 -43.69
CA PHE A 501 51.10 -22.13 -43.75
C PHE A 501 52.16 -21.06 -43.37
N GLN A 502 51.94 -19.79 -43.72
CA GLN A 502 52.76 -18.68 -43.21
C GLN A 502 52.76 -18.62 -41.69
N GLN A 503 51.56 -18.77 -41.08
CA GLN A 503 51.44 -18.82 -39.65
C GLN A 503 52.10 -20.12 -39.09
N ALA A 504 51.94 -21.26 -39.75
CA ALA A 504 52.60 -22.50 -39.35
C ALA A 504 54.16 -22.37 -39.38
N VAL A 505 54.70 -21.77 -40.43
CA VAL A 505 56.13 -21.50 -40.56
C VAL A 505 56.60 -20.50 -39.51
N SER A 506 55.82 -19.46 -39.19
CA SER A 506 56.14 -18.51 -38.12
C SER A 506 56.24 -19.18 -36.74
N ILE A 507 55.47 -20.25 -36.52
CA ILE A 507 55.49 -21.04 -35.26
C ILE A 507 56.64 -22.06 -35.29
N LYS A 508 56.88 -22.71 -36.45
CA LYS A 508 57.94 -23.69 -36.65
C LYS A 508 58.73 -23.43 -37.92
N PRO A 509 59.72 -22.52 -37.92
CA PRO A 509 60.48 -22.10 -39.09
C PRO A 509 61.25 -23.21 -39.80
N LYS A 510 61.72 -24.23 -39.02
CA LYS A 510 62.47 -25.36 -39.58
C LYS A 510 61.60 -26.57 -39.98
N HIS A 511 60.31 -26.36 -40.25
CA HIS A 511 59.44 -27.43 -40.70
C HIS A 511 59.34 -27.49 -42.23
N ALA A 512 60.21 -28.31 -42.88
CA ALA A 512 60.35 -28.42 -44.32
C ALA A 512 58.98 -28.59 -45.06
N ALA A 513 58.12 -29.50 -44.57
CA ALA A 513 56.83 -29.74 -45.21
C ALA A 513 55.89 -28.52 -45.24
N SER A 514 56.00 -27.57 -44.29
CA SER A 514 55.23 -26.34 -44.32
C SER A 514 55.73 -25.39 -45.41
N HIS A 515 56.99 -25.36 -45.71
CA HIS A 515 57.59 -24.60 -46.81
C HIS A 515 57.21 -25.19 -48.14
N GLU A 516 57.15 -26.53 -48.27
CA GLU A 516 56.69 -27.22 -49.48
C GLU A 516 55.23 -26.87 -49.81
N TYR A 517 54.35 -26.97 -48.80
CA TYR A 517 52.95 -26.58 -49.02
C TYR A 517 52.76 -25.10 -49.29
N LEU A 518 53.61 -24.22 -48.74
CA LEU A 518 53.66 -22.82 -49.14
C LEU A 518 54.08 -22.63 -50.59
N ALA A 519 55.11 -23.35 -51.05
CA ALA A 519 55.54 -23.33 -52.45
C ALA A 519 54.43 -23.83 -53.38
N GLU A 520 53.71 -24.89 -52.98
CA GLU A 520 52.56 -25.41 -53.73
C GLU A 520 51.42 -24.37 -53.82
N GLY A 521 51.08 -23.72 -52.70
CA GLY A 521 50.08 -22.64 -52.64
C GLY A 521 50.43 -21.45 -53.51
N PHE A 522 51.69 -20.96 -53.42
CA PHE A 522 52.15 -19.83 -54.25
C PHE A 522 52.18 -20.17 -55.72
N ARG A 523 52.57 -21.38 -56.10
CA ARG A 523 52.57 -21.87 -57.48
C ARG A 523 51.13 -21.90 -58.05
N ALA A 524 50.15 -22.31 -57.22
CA ALA A 524 48.76 -22.41 -57.60
C ALA A 524 48.12 -21.02 -57.90
N ILE A 525 48.63 -19.92 -57.30
CA ILE A 525 48.16 -18.54 -57.54
C ILE A 525 49.04 -17.76 -58.54
N GLY A 526 50.11 -18.43 -59.11
CA GLY A 526 51.00 -17.84 -60.13
C GLY A 526 52.13 -17.01 -59.58
N GLU A 527 52.45 -17.10 -58.32
CA GLU A 527 53.54 -16.39 -57.63
C GLU A 527 54.84 -17.27 -57.66
N ASP A 528 55.38 -17.49 -58.85
CA ASP A 528 56.45 -18.46 -59.10
C ASP A 528 57.77 -18.14 -58.36
N GLU A 529 58.10 -16.85 -58.18
CA GLU A 529 59.32 -16.44 -57.43
C GLU A 529 59.21 -16.85 -55.93
N LEU A 530 58.07 -16.58 -55.35
CA LEU A 530 57.84 -16.96 -53.95
C LEU A 530 57.77 -18.49 -53.78
N ALA A 531 57.14 -19.19 -54.74
CA ALA A 531 57.09 -20.62 -54.78
C ALA A 531 58.49 -21.23 -54.80
N GLN A 532 59.39 -20.74 -55.70
CA GLN A 532 60.74 -21.27 -55.82
C GLN A 532 61.53 -20.99 -54.53
N ARG A 533 61.46 -19.80 -53.96
CA ARG A 533 62.09 -19.44 -52.72
C ARG A 533 61.71 -20.40 -51.56
N HIS A 534 60.43 -20.71 -51.41
CA HIS A 534 60.02 -21.60 -50.34
C HIS A 534 60.38 -23.05 -50.65
N GLN A 535 60.43 -23.46 -51.92
CA GLN A 535 60.93 -24.78 -52.33
C GLN A 535 62.42 -24.93 -51.95
N ASP A 536 63.26 -23.92 -52.27
CA ASP A 536 64.69 -23.95 -51.95
C ASP A 536 64.94 -24.04 -50.46
N ILE A 537 64.16 -23.33 -49.62
CA ILE A 537 64.19 -23.46 -48.18
C ILE A 537 63.80 -24.88 -47.72
N ALA A 538 62.75 -25.47 -48.31
CA ALA A 538 62.31 -26.80 -47.93
C ALA A 538 63.41 -27.85 -48.25
N ASP A 539 64.06 -27.70 -49.43
CA ASP A 539 65.09 -28.62 -49.87
C ASP A 539 66.40 -28.48 -49.02
N ALA A 540 66.80 -27.27 -48.67
CA ALA A 540 67.89 -27.04 -47.74
C ALA A 540 67.63 -27.64 -46.34
N LEU A 541 66.40 -27.45 -45.83
CA LEU A 541 66.01 -28.05 -44.54
C LEU A 541 66.00 -29.61 -44.56
N ARG A 542 65.79 -30.25 -45.71
CA ARG A 542 65.87 -31.70 -45.87
C ARG A 542 67.29 -32.20 -46.07
N GLY A 543 68.14 -31.38 -46.72
CA GLY A 543 69.57 -31.67 -46.93
C GLY A 543 70.42 -31.57 -45.66
N GLY A 544 69.86 -31.06 -44.57
CA GLY A 544 70.59 -30.91 -43.31
C GLY A 544 71.51 -29.67 -43.28
N GLU A 545 71.32 -28.72 -44.23
CA GLU A 545 72.02 -27.46 -44.23
C GLU A 545 71.39 -26.51 -43.20
N ASP A 546 72.19 -25.91 -42.30
CA ASP A 546 71.74 -24.82 -41.43
C ASP A 546 71.50 -23.58 -42.26
N ILE A 547 70.24 -23.14 -42.33
CA ILE A 547 69.78 -21.91 -42.99
C ILE A 547 69.85 -20.75 -42.03
#